data_f9a624ac0bd3b80233495a3077bd90d4
#
_entry.id   f9a624ac0bd3b80233495a3077bd90d4
#
_cell.length_a   1.000
_cell.length_b   1.000
_cell.length_c   1.000
_cell.angle_alpha   90.00
_cell.angle_beta   90.00
_cell.angle_gamma   90.00
#
_symmetry.space_group_name_H-M   'P 1'
#
loop_
_entity.id
_entity.type
_entity.pdbx_description
1 polymer ?
#
loop_
_entity_poly.entity_id
_entity_poly.type
_entity_poly.pdbx_seq_one_letter_code
_entity_poly.pdbx_strand_id
1 'polypeptide(L)'
;MKVAELARAGGVTAETVRYYTRQGLITARRDPVNNYQRFDEQALVRLKFISQARQLGFSLADIKQLLEQADQHDSPCPLVRDLLRQHLPRVRERIRE
;
A
#
# COMPACT_ATOMS: atom_id res chain seq x y z
N MET A 1 7.58 12.54 -1.40
CA MET A 1 7.78 12.05 -2.78
C MET A 1 6.64 12.54 -3.66
N LYS A 2 6.97 12.85 -4.89
CA LYS A 2 5.97 13.15 -5.91
C LYS A 2 5.41 11.85 -6.48
N VAL A 3 4.31 11.96 -7.23
CA VAL A 3 3.66 10.80 -7.84
C VAL A 3 4.65 9.96 -8.67
N ALA A 4 5.46 10.61 -9.50
CA ALA A 4 6.41 9.90 -10.36
C ALA A 4 7.48 9.16 -9.54
N GLU A 5 7.95 9.78 -8.46
CA GLU A 5 8.93 9.16 -7.59
C GLU A 5 8.34 7.95 -6.86
N LEU A 6 7.12 8.08 -6.35
CA LEU A 6 6.44 6.99 -5.68
C LEU A 6 6.20 5.83 -6.64
N ALA A 7 5.75 6.13 -7.84
CA ALA A 7 5.52 5.11 -8.86
C ALA A 7 6.79 4.32 -9.16
N ARG A 8 7.90 5.03 -9.34
CA ARG A 8 9.19 4.40 -9.63
C ARG A 8 9.64 3.53 -8.46
N ALA A 9 9.56 4.04 -7.23
CA ALA A 9 9.96 3.30 -6.05
C ALA A 9 9.10 2.06 -5.82
N GLY A 10 7.81 2.15 -6.15
CA GLY A 10 6.89 1.02 -5.99
C GLY A 10 6.82 0.07 -7.19
N GLY A 11 7.52 0.39 -8.28
CA GLY A 11 7.52 -0.46 -9.46
C GLY A 11 6.21 -0.45 -10.25
N VAL A 12 5.47 0.66 -10.20
CA VAL A 12 4.20 0.81 -10.90
C VAL A 12 4.21 2.10 -11.73
N THR A 13 3.14 2.34 -12.49
CA THR A 13 3.01 3.56 -13.26
C THR A 13 2.44 4.69 -12.41
N ALA A 14 2.69 5.94 -12.81
CA ALA A 14 2.11 7.09 -12.14
C ALA A 14 0.58 7.05 -12.18
N GLU A 15 0.02 6.55 -13.26
CA GLU A 15 -1.43 6.40 -13.40
C GLU A 15 -1.98 5.43 -12.36
N THR A 16 -1.29 4.34 -12.10
CA THR A 16 -1.66 3.38 -11.05
C THR A 16 -1.66 4.04 -9.67
N VAL A 17 -0.66 4.85 -9.37
CA VAL A 17 -0.60 5.60 -8.11
C VAL A 17 -1.80 6.52 -7.98
N ARG A 18 -2.13 7.24 -9.03
CA ARG A 18 -3.29 8.14 -9.03
C ARG A 18 -4.60 7.37 -8.83
N TYR A 19 -4.72 6.22 -9.47
CA TYR A 19 -5.89 5.37 -9.32
C TYR A 19 -6.06 4.92 -7.87
N TYR A 20 -5.00 4.42 -7.25
CA TYR A 20 -5.06 3.98 -5.86
C TYR A 20 -5.34 5.14 -4.91
N THR A 21 -4.82 6.31 -5.20
CA THR A 21 -5.11 7.51 -4.41
C THR A 21 -6.60 7.87 -4.48
N ARG A 22 -7.19 7.80 -5.66
CA ARG A 22 -8.62 8.06 -5.83
C ARG A 22 -9.49 7.04 -5.13
N GLN A 23 -9.03 5.79 -5.06
CA GLN A 23 -9.76 4.74 -4.38
C GLN A 23 -9.61 4.78 -2.86
N GLY A 24 -8.78 5.66 -2.36
CA GLY A 24 -8.54 5.77 -0.92
C GLY A 24 -7.58 4.75 -0.36
N LEU A 25 -6.86 4.04 -1.21
CA LEU A 25 -5.88 3.03 -0.78
C LEU A 25 -4.58 3.68 -0.34
N ILE A 26 -4.23 4.79 -0.95
CA ILE A 26 -3.03 5.57 -0.64
C ILE A 26 -3.46 6.99 -0.36
N THR A 27 -2.89 7.58 0.69
CA THR A 27 -3.20 8.96 1.06
C THR A 27 -2.10 9.89 0.57
N ALA A 28 -2.51 10.93 -0.16
CA ALA A 28 -1.62 11.98 -0.59
C ALA A 28 -1.79 13.20 0.30
N ARG A 29 -0.69 13.89 0.57
CA ARG A 29 -0.72 15.19 1.23
C ARG A 29 -0.50 16.26 0.19
N ARG A 30 -1.19 17.40 0.35
CA ARG A 30 -0.99 18.52 -0.54
C ARG A 30 0.05 19.47 0.04
N ASP A 31 0.99 19.87 -0.81
CA ASP A 31 1.98 20.86 -0.43
C ASP A 31 1.27 22.20 -0.27
N PRO A 32 1.41 22.88 0.88
CA PRO A 32 0.73 24.18 1.08
C PRO A 32 1.24 25.29 0.18
N VAL A 33 2.43 25.15 -0.38
CA VAL A 33 3.02 26.19 -1.22
C VAL A 33 2.54 26.08 -2.66
N ASN A 34 2.59 24.88 -3.26
CA ASN A 34 2.29 24.71 -4.69
C ASN A 34 1.10 23.81 -4.95
N ASN A 35 0.46 23.29 -3.92
CA ASN A 35 -0.74 22.44 -4.01
C ASN A 35 -0.53 21.14 -4.79
N TYR A 36 0.72 20.69 -4.96
CA TYR A 36 1.01 19.39 -5.57
C TYR A 36 0.81 18.27 -4.57
N GLN A 37 0.42 17.12 -5.09
CA GLN A 37 0.30 15.90 -4.26
C GLN A 37 1.68 15.41 -3.88
N ARG A 38 1.85 15.12 -2.60
CA ARG A 38 3.07 14.52 -2.06
C ARG A 38 2.74 13.29 -1.27
N PHE A 39 3.64 12.33 -1.31
CA PHE A 39 3.49 11.04 -0.63
C PHE A 39 4.66 10.86 0.33
N ASP A 40 4.36 10.24 1.48
CA ASP A 40 5.39 9.93 2.48
C ASP A 40 5.81 8.46 2.38
N GLU A 41 6.65 8.03 3.32
CA GLU A 41 7.13 6.65 3.34
C GLU A 41 6.01 5.65 3.59
N GLN A 42 4.99 6.04 4.35
CA GLN A 42 3.84 5.17 4.57
C GLN A 42 3.10 4.88 3.27
N ALA A 43 3.00 5.87 2.40
CA ALA A 43 2.39 5.66 1.09
C ALA A 43 3.18 4.63 0.28
N LEU A 44 4.50 4.69 0.36
CA LEU A 44 5.34 3.71 -0.33
C LEU A 44 5.15 2.31 0.24
N VAL A 45 5.11 2.17 1.56
CA VAL A 45 4.86 0.89 2.21
C VAL A 45 3.51 0.32 1.78
N ARG A 46 2.47 1.14 1.79
CA ARG A 46 1.15 0.72 1.34
C ARG A 46 1.14 0.32 -0.12
N LEU A 47 1.82 1.08 -0.97
CA LEU A 47 1.90 0.77 -2.39
C LEU A 47 2.55 -0.58 -2.63
N LYS A 48 3.65 -0.85 -1.96
CA LYS A 48 4.32 -2.15 -2.06
C LYS A 48 3.43 -3.28 -1.56
N PHE A 49 2.73 -3.07 -0.46
CA PHE A 49 1.78 -4.06 0.05
C PHE A 49 0.68 -4.34 -0.97
N ILE A 50 0.10 -3.30 -1.54
CA ILE A 50 -0.97 -3.45 -2.54
C ILE A 50 -0.46 -4.24 -3.74
N SER A 51 0.71 -3.90 -4.25
CA SER A 51 1.30 -4.57 -5.39
C SER A 51 1.52 -6.05 -5.12
N GLN A 52 2.08 -6.38 -3.96
CA GLN A 52 2.33 -7.77 -3.59
C GLN A 52 1.02 -8.54 -3.40
N ALA A 53 0.04 -7.94 -2.75
CA ALA A 53 -1.24 -8.58 -2.53
C ALA A 53 -1.95 -8.85 -3.85
N ARG A 54 -1.87 -7.92 -4.80
CA ARG A 54 -2.43 -8.12 -6.13
C ARG A 54 -1.77 -9.27 -6.86
N GLN A 55 -0.46 -9.38 -6.78
CA GLN A 55 0.27 -10.48 -7.38
C GLN A 55 -0.13 -11.84 -6.80
N LEU A 56 -0.53 -11.84 -5.54
CA LEU A 56 -0.96 -13.05 -4.84
C LEU A 56 -2.44 -13.38 -5.08
N GLY A 57 -3.15 -12.56 -5.82
CA GLY A 57 -4.52 -12.82 -6.20
C GLY A 57 -5.59 -12.13 -5.37
N PHE A 58 -5.23 -11.25 -4.45
CA PHE A 58 -6.22 -10.48 -3.69
C PHE A 58 -6.87 -9.42 -4.58
N SER A 59 -8.17 -9.24 -4.42
CA SER A 59 -8.89 -8.17 -5.11
C SER A 59 -8.61 -6.82 -4.45
N LEU A 60 -8.83 -5.74 -5.17
CA LEU A 60 -8.69 -4.40 -4.59
C LEU A 60 -9.67 -4.18 -3.44
N ALA A 61 -10.85 -4.76 -3.51
CA ALA A 61 -11.82 -4.66 -2.42
C ALA A 61 -11.29 -5.33 -1.15
N ASP A 62 -10.69 -6.50 -1.28
CA ASP A 62 -10.09 -7.20 -0.14
C ASP A 62 -8.95 -6.39 0.46
N ILE A 63 -8.09 -5.86 -0.39
CA ILE A 63 -6.95 -5.05 0.04
C ILE A 63 -7.44 -3.80 0.77
N LYS A 64 -8.47 -3.16 0.25
CA LYS A 64 -9.04 -1.97 0.87
C LYS A 64 -9.56 -2.27 2.27
N GLN A 65 -10.25 -3.40 2.45
CA GLN A 65 -10.72 -3.82 3.76
C GLN A 65 -9.56 -4.04 4.73
N LEU A 66 -8.51 -4.70 4.27
CA LEU A 66 -7.33 -4.94 5.11
C LEU A 66 -6.68 -3.63 5.56
N LEU A 67 -6.56 -2.68 4.66
CA LEU A 67 -5.98 -1.38 4.98
C LEU A 67 -6.87 -0.58 5.92
N GLU A 68 -8.18 -0.63 5.76
CA GLU A 68 -9.11 0.05 6.65
C GLU A 68 -9.02 -0.49 8.07
N GLN A 69 -8.95 -1.81 8.22
CA GLN A 69 -8.79 -2.43 9.53
C GLN A 69 -7.46 -2.04 10.18
N ALA A 70 -6.40 -2.01 9.39
CA ALA A 70 -5.09 -1.60 9.89
C ALA A 70 -5.10 -0.16 10.37
N ASP A 71 -5.77 0.74 9.65
CA ASP A 71 -5.88 2.15 10.04
C ASP A 71 -6.63 2.31 11.36
N GLN A 72 -7.66 1.49 11.58
CA GLN A 72 -8.44 1.55 12.82
C GLN A 72 -7.64 1.14 14.05
N HIS A 73 -6.59 0.36 13.88
CA HIS A 73 -5.79 -0.15 14.98
C HIS A 73 -4.50 0.66 15.22
N ASP A 74 -4.30 1.75 14.52
CA ASP A 74 -3.15 2.66 14.65
C ASP A 74 -1.79 2.00 14.49
N SER A 75 -1.76 0.74 14.05
CA SER A 75 -0.52 -0.02 13.87
C SER A 75 -0.63 -0.84 12.59
N PRO A 76 -0.66 -0.18 11.45
CA PRO A 76 -0.99 -0.86 10.19
C PRO A 76 0.00 -1.95 9.78
N CYS A 77 1.30 -1.73 9.97
CA CYS A 77 2.29 -2.67 9.46
C CYS A 77 2.26 -4.04 10.13
N PRO A 78 2.24 -4.16 11.47
CA PRO A 78 2.16 -5.47 12.11
C PRO A 78 0.86 -6.20 11.79
N LEU A 79 -0.26 -5.50 11.81
CA LEU A 79 -1.55 -6.11 11.53
C LEU A 79 -1.63 -6.63 10.10
N VAL A 80 -1.21 -5.82 9.15
CA VAL A 80 -1.20 -6.22 7.74
C VAL A 80 -0.31 -7.44 7.54
N ARG A 81 0.85 -7.45 8.16
CA ARG A 81 1.78 -8.55 8.08
C ARG A 81 1.18 -9.85 8.64
N ASP A 82 0.49 -9.75 9.78
CA ASP A 82 -0.15 -10.91 10.39
C ASP A 82 -1.28 -11.46 9.52
N LEU A 83 -2.07 -10.59 8.92
CA LEU A 83 -3.13 -11.01 8.01
C LEU A 83 -2.58 -11.74 6.79
N LEU A 84 -1.48 -11.26 6.24
CA LEU A 84 -0.82 -11.93 5.14
C LEU A 84 -0.30 -13.30 5.54
N ARG A 85 0.25 -13.42 6.73
CA ARG A 85 0.74 -14.71 7.23
C ARG A 85 -0.38 -15.73 7.39
N GLN A 86 -1.55 -15.28 7.83
CA GLN A 86 -2.71 -16.17 7.97
C GLN A 86 -3.20 -16.68 6.61
N HIS A 87 -3.18 -15.82 5.61
CA HIS A 87 -3.67 -16.18 4.27
C HIS A 87 -2.62 -16.90 3.43
N LEU A 88 -1.33 -16.72 3.74
CA LEU A 88 -0.24 -17.20 2.90
C LEU A 88 0.85 -17.88 3.72
N PRO A 89 0.54 -19.00 4.36
CA PRO A 89 1.49 -19.69 5.24
C PRO A 89 2.75 -20.14 4.51
N ARG A 90 2.66 -20.49 3.24
CA ARG A 90 3.84 -20.91 2.47
C ARG A 90 4.85 -19.79 2.30
N VAL A 91 4.37 -18.58 2.05
CA VAL A 91 5.24 -17.43 1.92
C VAL A 91 5.94 -17.17 3.25
N ARG A 92 5.22 -17.27 4.34
CA ARG A 92 5.78 -17.11 5.67
C ARG A 92 6.90 -18.11 5.94
N GLU A 93 6.70 -19.38 5.59
CA GLU A 93 7.70 -20.40 5.79
C GLU A 93 8.97 -20.12 5.01
N ARG A 94 8.86 -19.69 3.77
CA ARG A 94 10.02 -19.32 2.97
C ARG A 94 10.81 -18.19 3.59
N ILE A 95 10.12 -17.21 4.14
CA ILE A 95 10.79 -16.06 4.75
C ILE A 95 11.56 -16.49 5.99
N ARG A 96 11.06 -17.43 6.72
CA ARG A 96 11.71 -17.92 7.93
C ARG A 96 12.96 -18.73 7.64
N GLU A 97 13.01 -19.36 6.54
CA GLU A 97 14.18 -20.13 6.12
C GLU A 97 15.28 -19.23 5.57
#